data_24677a183fe1b06c7729663f97b2bf84
#
_entry.id   24677a183fe1b06c7729663f97b2bf84
#
_cell.length_a   1.000
_cell.length_b   1.000
_cell.length_c   1.000
_cell.angle_alpha   90.00
_cell.angle_beta   90.00
_cell.angle_gamma   90.00
#
_symmetry.space_group_name_H-M   'P 1'
#
loop_
_entity.id
_entity.type
_entity.pdbx_description
1 polymer ?
#
loop_
_entity_poly.entity_id
_entity_poly.type
_entity_poly.pdbx_seq_one_letter_code
_entity_poly.pdbx_strand_id
1 'polypeptide(L)'
;MSKSEYLKLADMIAADIADGTLRPGDQLPPQRNFADQRKIAVSTASRVYAELLRRGLVVGEVGRGTFVSGNARRGAAAPSEPRDVRIDLEFNYPILPDQTTLIARSLSGLESATELASALSQATSSGTPALRNVSAACLARDGWAPSPEQLVFTGNGRQSIAAAVGAIVPTGGRCGVESLTYPFIKGIAVRLGITLVPLAMDEGGVRPDAVLKAHREANLSAIYIQPAIQNPLGMTMNAARREDLLRVVEKLGIPVIEDNVYGFLDDEPPLAALSPDHCVVIDSLSKKVAPGLTLGFVVAPRKLRETMMASVRSGGWTASGFAFAAAQRLMSDGTVAELARLKRLDAVARQKLAADRLSEFNIQTNGKCFHLWLTLPAHWRSQALVAAAARRDIALTPSTTFAASPGHAPNAVRLALAAPTMDELDAGLLTLSGILNSREEDFATTE
;
A
#
# COMPACT_ATOMS: atom_id res chain seq x y z
N MET A 1 -10.47 35.93 15.05
CA MET A 1 -11.52 34.99 14.63
C MET A 1 -11.18 33.59 15.16
N SER A 2 -12.12 32.98 15.83
CA SER A 2 -11.85 31.81 16.68
C SER A 2 -11.64 30.53 15.88
N LYS A 3 -10.84 29.60 16.47
CA LYS A 3 -10.62 28.21 16.01
C LYS A 3 -11.93 27.44 15.72
N SER A 4 -13.09 28.01 16.06
CA SER A 4 -14.42 27.38 15.95
C SER A 4 -15.19 27.67 14.66
N GLU A 5 -14.88 28.75 13.92
CA GLU A 5 -15.71 29.17 12.78
C GLU A 5 -15.50 28.29 11.54
N TYR A 6 -14.24 27.97 11.17
CA TYR A 6 -13.97 27.08 10.03
C TYR A 6 -14.47 25.64 10.31
N LEU A 7 -14.47 25.19 11.57
CA LEU A 7 -15.03 23.89 11.94
C LEU A 7 -16.53 23.84 11.74
N LYS A 8 -17.25 24.90 12.16
CA LYS A 8 -18.71 24.98 11.94
C LYS A 8 -19.07 24.94 10.45
N LEU A 9 -18.32 25.65 9.61
CA LEU A 9 -18.52 25.62 8.16
C LEU A 9 -18.19 24.24 7.57
N ALA A 10 -17.14 23.58 8.04
CA ALA A 10 -16.82 22.22 7.62
C ALA A 10 -17.92 21.22 8.07
N ASP A 11 -18.48 21.41 9.28
CA ASP A 11 -19.57 20.58 9.78
C ASP A 11 -20.87 20.76 8.99
N MET A 12 -21.17 21.98 8.50
CA MET A 12 -22.31 22.24 7.60
C MET A 12 -22.15 21.48 6.27
N ILE A 13 -21.00 21.60 5.62
CA ILE A 13 -20.74 20.88 4.36
C ILE A 13 -20.76 19.36 4.61
N ALA A 14 -20.24 18.90 5.76
CA ALA A 14 -20.31 17.50 6.13
C ALA A 14 -21.77 17.00 6.31
N ALA A 15 -22.66 17.84 6.83
CA ALA A 15 -24.09 17.53 6.92
C ALA A 15 -24.74 17.48 5.53
N ASP A 16 -24.46 18.45 4.64
CA ASP A 16 -24.94 18.47 3.26
C ASP A 16 -24.50 17.23 2.45
N ILE A 17 -23.32 16.69 2.77
CA ILE A 17 -22.84 15.42 2.18
C ILE A 17 -23.56 14.22 2.79
N ALA A 18 -23.80 14.24 4.10
CA ALA A 18 -24.41 13.12 4.82
C ALA A 18 -25.90 12.96 4.46
N ASP A 19 -26.63 14.04 4.23
CA ASP A 19 -28.05 14.04 3.84
C ASP A 19 -28.27 13.90 2.32
N GLY A 20 -27.18 13.98 1.53
CA GLY A 20 -27.22 13.79 0.08
C GLY A 20 -27.48 15.06 -0.73
N THR A 21 -27.54 16.24 -0.09
CA THR A 21 -27.62 17.55 -0.76
C THR A 21 -26.39 17.78 -1.64
N LEU A 22 -25.21 17.36 -1.15
CA LEU A 22 -23.99 17.25 -1.94
C LEU A 22 -23.71 15.77 -2.21
N ARG A 23 -23.77 15.36 -3.47
CA ARG A 23 -23.59 13.96 -3.89
C ARG A 23 -22.13 13.62 -4.15
N PRO A 24 -21.72 12.36 -4.04
CA PRO A 24 -20.41 11.90 -4.49
C PRO A 24 -20.13 12.33 -5.94
N GLY A 25 -18.97 12.98 -6.15
CA GLY A 25 -18.56 13.52 -7.43
C GLY A 25 -18.95 14.98 -7.67
N ASP A 26 -19.80 15.59 -6.84
CA ASP A 26 -20.13 17.02 -6.96
C ASP A 26 -18.88 17.87 -6.70
N GLN A 27 -18.68 18.89 -7.52
CA GLN A 27 -17.57 19.82 -7.37
C GLN A 27 -17.90 20.91 -6.35
N LEU A 28 -17.06 21.04 -5.32
CA LEU A 28 -17.13 22.20 -4.45
C LEU A 28 -16.63 23.46 -5.18
N PRO A 29 -17.20 24.64 -4.86
CA PRO A 29 -16.73 25.90 -5.44
C PRO A 29 -15.22 26.11 -5.24
N PRO A 30 -14.50 26.78 -6.13
CA PRO A 30 -13.13 27.20 -5.85
C PRO A 30 -13.04 27.97 -4.52
N GLN A 31 -11.96 27.76 -3.76
CA GLN A 31 -11.82 28.35 -2.40
C GLN A 31 -12.07 29.86 -2.35
N ARG A 32 -11.71 30.61 -3.41
CA ARG A 32 -11.98 32.06 -3.51
C ARG A 32 -13.48 32.33 -3.63
N ASN A 33 -14.16 31.60 -4.52
CA ASN A 33 -15.59 31.74 -4.72
C ASN A 33 -16.39 31.34 -3.47
N PHE A 34 -15.96 30.28 -2.79
CA PHE A 34 -16.54 29.87 -1.50
C PHE A 34 -16.35 30.95 -0.42
N ALA A 35 -15.16 31.56 -0.36
CA ALA A 35 -14.87 32.65 0.57
C ALA A 35 -15.81 33.85 0.32
N ASP A 36 -15.97 34.25 -0.95
CA ASP A 36 -16.84 35.35 -1.36
C ASP A 36 -18.31 35.04 -1.04
N GLN A 37 -18.81 33.85 -1.39
CA GLN A 37 -20.19 33.42 -1.13
C GLN A 37 -20.53 33.43 0.37
N ARG A 38 -19.57 33.01 1.21
CA ARG A 38 -19.76 32.92 2.67
C ARG A 38 -19.29 34.18 3.42
N LYS A 39 -18.78 35.18 2.72
CA LYS A 39 -18.26 36.45 3.29
C LYS A 39 -17.19 36.19 4.38
N ILE A 40 -16.26 35.29 4.09
CA ILE A 40 -15.14 34.92 4.96
C ILE A 40 -13.78 35.17 4.27
N ALA A 41 -12.73 35.21 5.06
CA ALA A 41 -11.37 35.31 4.50
C ALA A 41 -11.01 34.05 3.70
N VAL A 42 -10.25 34.20 2.59
CA VAL A 42 -9.75 33.09 1.77
C VAL A 42 -8.94 32.09 2.62
N SER A 43 -8.20 32.57 3.61
CA SER A 43 -7.48 31.72 4.56
C SER A 43 -8.40 30.84 5.43
N THR A 44 -9.61 31.34 5.75
CA THR A 44 -10.64 30.56 6.46
C THR A 44 -11.25 29.52 5.54
N ALA A 45 -11.57 29.85 4.29
CA ALA A 45 -12.01 28.89 3.28
C ALA A 45 -10.97 27.79 3.06
N SER A 46 -9.70 28.14 2.96
CA SER A 46 -8.60 27.16 2.85
C SER A 46 -8.56 26.18 4.03
N ARG A 47 -8.81 26.66 5.27
CA ARG A 47 -8.91 25.78 6.47
C ARG A 47 -10.14 24.89 6.43
N VAL A 48 -11.30 25.38 5.93
CA VAL A 48 -12.51 24.55 5.75
C VAL A 48 -12.20 23.39 4.79
N TYR A 49 -11.62 23.69 3.64
CA TYR A 49 -11.27 22.68 2.63
C TYR A 49 -10.23 21.70 3.14
N ALA A 50 -9.20 22.17 3.84
CA ALA A 50 -8.21 21.31 4.49
C ALA A 50 -8.86 20.37 5.52
N GLU A 51 -9.83 20.86 6.30
CA GLU A 51 -10.56 20.06 7.28
C GLU A 51 -11.48 19.03 6.61
N LEU A 52 -12.19 19.39 5.53
CA LEU A 52 -13.00 18.44 4.76
C LEU A 52 -12.13 17.35 4.10
N LEU A 53 -10.97 17.73 3.56
CA LEU A 53 -9.96 16.80 3.05
C LEU A 53 -9.44 15.87 4.15
N ARG A 54 -9.11 16.43 5.33
CA ARG A 54 -8.67 15.65 6.50
C ARG A 54 -9.73 14.65 6.97
N ARG A 55 -11.01 15.01 6.89
CA ARG A 55 -12.15 14.12 7.20
C ARG A 55 -12.44 13.13 6.06
N GLY A 56 -11.80 13.25 4.89
CA GLY A 56 -12.03 12.41 3.71
C GLY A 56 -13.41 12.60 3.06
N LEU A 57 -14.07 13.70 3.39
CA LEU A 57 -15.38 14.05 2.83
C LEU A 57 -15.27 14.57 1.40
N VAL A 58 -14.10 15.10 1.05
CA VAL A 58 -13.81 15.62 -0.29
C VAL A 58 -12.43 15.16 -0.74
N VAL A 59 -12.20 15.20 -2.04
CA VAL A 59 -10.91 14.88 -2.70
C VAL A 59 -10.53 16.04 -3.61
N GLY A 60 -9.24 16.38 -3.67
CA GLY A 60 -8.70 17.35 -4.59
C GLY A 60 -8.14 16.66 -5.83
N GLU A 61 -8.45 17.20 -7.01
CA GLU A 61 -7.86 16.78 -8.29
C GLU A 61 -7.03 17.92 -8.86
N VAL A 62 -5.75 17.62 -9.19
CA VAL A 62 -4.82 18.63 -9.69
C VAL A 62 -5.36 19.27 -10.99
N GLY A 63 -5.45 20.62 -11.02
CA GLY A 63 -5.94 21.38 -12.16
C GLY A 63 -7.46 21.34 -12.38
N ARG A 64 -8.23 20.60 -11.59
CA ARG A 64 -9.68 20.40 -11.79
C ARG A 64 -10.54 20.87 -10.62
N GLY A 65 -10.03 20.88 -9.38
CA GLY A 65 -10.77 21.37 -8.22
C GLY A 65 -10.92 20.38 -7.09
N THR A 66 -11.88 20.64 -6.19
CA THR A 66 -12.20 19.78 -5.04
C THR A 66 -13.58 19.19 -5.23
N PHE A 67 -13.72 17.88 -5.06
CA PHE A 67 -14.96 17.11 -5.31
C PHE A 67 -15.37 16.34 -4.06
N VAL A 68 -16.68 16.09 -3.90
CA VAL A 68 -17.22 15.25 -2.84
C VAL A 68 -16.74 13.81 -3.05
N SER A 69 -16.18 13.21 -1.99
CA SER A 69 -15.64 11.85 -2.03
C SER A 69 -16.75 10.80 -2.15
N GLY A 70 -16.58 9.82 -3.03
CA GLY A 70 -17.47 8.65 -3.10
C GLY A 70 -17.46 7.80 -1.82
N ASN A 71 -16.45 7.98 -0.95
CA ASN A 71 -16.31 7.35 0.36
C ASN A 71 -16.68 8.28 1.53
N ALA A 72 -17.36 9.39 1.28
CA ALA A 72 -17.68 10.42 2.28
C ALA A 72 -18.47 9.91 3.51
N ARG A 73 -19.13 8.77 3.40
CA ARG A 73 -19.83 8.10 4.51
C ARG A 73 -18.92 7.27 5.44
N ARG A 74 -17.63 7.13 5.10
CA ARG A 74 -16.64 6.39 5.92
C ARG A 74 -15.50 7.33 6.27
N GLY A 75 -15.25 7.51 7.57
CA GLY A 75 -14.15 8.36 8.07
C GLY A 75 -12.81 8.08 7.38
N ALA A 76 -12.08 9.13 7.08
CA ALA A 76 -11.00 9.29 6.08
C ALA A 76 -9.71 8.45 6.26
N ALA A 77 -9.67 7.41 7.06
CA ALA A 77 -8.38 6.78 7.38
C ALA A 77 -8.35 5.24 7.33
N ALA A 78 -9.46 4.56 7.12
CA ALA A 78 -9.44 3.10 7.04
C ALA A 78 -9.53 2.65 5.57
N PRO A 79 -8.60 1.81 5.10
CA PRO A 79 -8.77 1.11 3.83
C PRO A 79 -10.06 0.30 3.86
N SER A 80 -10.75 0.19 2.72
CA SER A 80 -11.97 -0.59 2.61
C SER A 80 -11.71 -2.06 2.96
N GLU A 81 -12.69 -2.70 3.58
CA GLU A 81 -12.71 -4.16 3.71
C GLU A 81 -13.15 -4.78 2.37
N PRO A 82 -12.76 -6.05 2.10
CA PRO A 82 -13.22 -6.77 0.93
C PRO A 82 -14.74 -6.71 0.81
N ARG A 83 -15.25 -6.45 -0.40
CA ARG A 83 -16.67 -6.42 -0.71
C ARG A 83 -17.02 -7.68 -1.48
N ASP A 84 -18.26 -8.13 -1.35
CA ASP A 84 -18.82 -9.12 -2.23
C ASP A 84 -19.15 -8.43 -3.58
N VAL A 85 -18.19 -8.46 -4.49
CA VAL A 85 -18.30 -7.93 -5.85
C VAL A 85 -17.89 -9.03 -6.81
N ARG A 86 -18.53 -9.07 -8.01
CA ARG A 86 -18.25 -10.11 -8.99
C ARG A 86 -16.81 -10.09 -9.49
N ILE A 87 -16.26 -8.88 -9.74
CA ILE A 87 -14.88 -8.70 -10.26
C ILE A 87 -14.14 -7.71 -9.38
N ASP A 88 -13.25 -8.23 -8.55
CA ASP A 88 -12.46 -7.44 -7.62
C ASP A 88 -11.10 -7.04 -8.25
N LEU A 89 -11.01 -5.79 -8.72
CA LEU A 89 -9.76 -5.17 -9.15
C LEU A 89 -9.23 -4.17 -8.10
N GLU A 90 -9.71 -4.24 -6.85
CA GLU A 90 -9.27 -3.40 -5.72
C GLU A 90 -8.23 -4.11 -4.85
N PHE A 91 -8.41 -5.41 -4.56
CA PHE A 91 -7.53 -6.14 -3.66
C PHE A 91 -6.49 -6.99 -4.39
N ASN A 92 -5.23 -6.84 -3.99
CA ASN A 92 -4.10 -7.47 -4.65
C ASN A 92 -3.58 -8.67 -3.86
N TYR A 93 -4.39 -9.75 -3.79
CA TYR A 93 -4.05 -11.01 -3.13
C TYR A 93 -4.09 -12.17 -4.11
N PRO A 94 -2.94 -12.56 -4.69
CA PRO A 94 -2.90 -13.66 -5.66
C PRO A 94 -3.21 -15.00 -4.97
N ILE A 95 -4.26 -15.66 -5.43
CA ILE A 95 -4.64 -17.01 -5.02
C ILE A 95 -4.71 -17.87 -6.27
N LEU A 96 -3.81 -18.85 -6.37
CA LEU A 96 -3.77 -19.79 -7.49
C LEU A 96 -4.83 -20.90 -7.29
N PRO A 97 -5.41 -21.44 -8.38
CA PRO A 97 -6.43 -22.50 -8.27
C PRO A 97 -6.00 -23.69 -7.42
N ASP A 98 -4.76 -24.19 -7.59
CA ASP A 98 -4.29 -25.41 -6.92
C ASP A 98 -3.47 -25.14 -5.65
N GLN A 99 -3.32 -23.88 -5.22
CA GLN A 99 -2.47 -23.58 -4.06
C GLN A 99 -2.98 -24.20 -2.77
N THR A 100 -4.31 -24.38 -2.62
CA THR A 100 -4.92 -24.99 -1.43
C THR A 100 -4.45 -26.43 -1.26
N THR A 101 -4.33 -27.19 -2.36
CA THR A 101 -3.81 -28.57 -2.33
C THR A 101 -2.36 -28.62 -1.91
N LEU A 102 -1.52 -27.72 -2.42
CA LEU A 102 -0.11 -27.62 -2.03
C LEU A 102 0.04 -27.30 -0.55
N ILE A 103 -0.72 -26.32 -0.07
CA ILE A 103 -0.73 -25.89 1.33
C ILE A 103 -1.22 -27.02 2.24
N ALA A 104 -2.34 -27.69 1.91
CA ALA A 104 -2.89 -28.78 2.71
C ALA A 104 -1.88 -29.92 2.87
N ARG A 105 -1.21 -30.31 1.79
CA ARG A 105 -0.15 -31.34 1.83
C ARG A 105 0.99 -30.94 2.77
N SER A 106 1.44 -29.69 2.71
CA SER A 106 2.49 -29.19 3.59
C SER A 106 2.04 -29.20 5.06
N LEU A 107 0.81 -28.81 5.35
CA LEU A 107 0.29 -28.70 6.72
C LEU A 107 -0.14 -30.03 7.35
N SER A 108 -0.25 -31.11 6.59
CA SER A 108 -0.70 -32.43 7.09
C SER A 108 0.13 -33.00 8.23
N GLY A 109 1.38 -32.53 8.43
CA GLY A 109 2.21 -32.96 9.57
C GLY A 109 1.99 -32.16 10.86
N LEU A 110 1.20 -31.09 10.85
CA LEU A 110 0.88 -30.34 12.07
C LEU A 110 -0.17 -31.00 12.95
N GLU A 111 -0.74 -32.11 12.52
CA GLU A 111 -1.74 -32.90 13.27
C GLU A 111 -1.13 -33.68 14.44
N SER A 112 0.20 -33.90 14.44
CA SER A 112 0.83 -34.66 15.53
C SER A 112 0.74 -33.91 16.86
N ALA A 113 0.51 -34.62 17.95
CA ALA A 113 0.43 -34.04 19.29
C ALA A 113 1.66 -33.21 19.67
N THR A 114 2.84 -33.63 19.21
CA THR A 114 4.12 -32.95 19.48
C THR A 114 4.19 -31.61 18.74
N GLU A 115 3.87 -31.59 17.44
CA GLU A 115 3.84 -30.36 16.63
C GLU A 115 2.78 -29.37 17.13
N LEU A 116 1.59 -29.91 17.45
CA LEU A 116 0.50 -29.10 17.99
C LEU A 116 0.86 -28.50 19.36
N ALA A 117 1.49 -29.26 20.27
CA ALA A 117 1.95 -28.74 21.55
C ALA A 117 2.96 -27.60 21.37
N SER A 118 3.88 -27.71 20.41
CA SER A 118 4.81 -26.63 20.05
C SER A 118 4.07 -25.40 19.51
N ALA A 119 3.09 -25.61 18.63
CA ALA A 119 2.29 -24.54 18.04
C ALA A 119 1.38 -23.80 19.05
N LEU A 120 0.99 -24.47 20.15
CA LEU A 120 0.21 -23.89 21.23
C LEU A 120 1.07 -23.13 22.27
N SER A 121 2.38 -23.23 22.21
CA SER A 121 3.27 -22.51 23.10
C SER A 121 3.31 -21.00 22.80
N GLN A 122 3.72 -20.21 23.78
CA GLN A 122 3.85 -18.77 23.61
C GLN A 122 4.96 -18.44 22.60
N ALA A 123 4.57 -17.77 21.52
CA ALA A 123 5.50 -17.28 20.51
C ALA A 123 6.22 -16.00 20.98
N THR A 124 7.47 -15.85 20.58
CA THR A 124 8.27 -14.64 20.82
C THR A 124 8.54 -13.90 19.52
N SER A 125 8.71 -12.58 19.57
CA SER A 125 9.05 -11.78 18.39
C SER A 125 10.39 -12.16 17.74
N SER A 126 11.27 -12.85 18.46
CA SER A 126 12.54 -13.37 17.94
C SER A 126 12.40 -14.72 17.22
N GLY A 127 11.29 -15.44 17.40
CA GLY A 127 11.12 -16.80 16.89
C GLY A 127 12.13 -17.81 17.42
N THR A 128 12.03 -19.06 16.96
CA THR A 128 13.01 -20.12 17.25
C THR A 128 14.23 -20.01 16.34
N PRO A 129 15.41 -20.59 16.73
CA PRO A 129 16.56 -20.67 15.82
C PRO A 129 16.23 -21.35 14.47
N ALA A 130 15.43 -22.42 14.49
CA ALA A 130 15.01 -23.14 13.30
C ALA A 130 14.16 -22.24 12.37
N LEU A 131 13.18 -21.51 12.94
CA LEU A 131 12.36 -20.58 12.18
C LEU A 131 13.21 -19.44 11.58
N ARG A 132 14.16 -18.89 12.34
CA ARG A 132 15.06 -17.84 11.82
C ARG A 132 15.90 -18.34 10.65
N ASN A 133 16.48 -19.53 10.75
CA ASN A 133 17.30 -20.10 9.69
C ASN A 133 16.50 -20.32 8.40
N VAL A 134 15.34 -20.97 8.48
CA VAL A 134 14.51 -21.21 7.30
C VAL A 134 13.94 -19.92 6.71
N SER A 135 13.62 -18.94 7.56
CA SER A 135 13.16 -17.62 7.10
C SER A 135 14.26 -16.84 6.39
N ALA A 136 15.49 -16.86 6.92
CA ALA A 136 16.65 -16.23 6.28
C ALA A 136 16.92 -16.84 4.90
N ALA A 137 16.86 -18.17 4.77
CA ALA A 137 16.98 -18.86 3.50
C ALA A 137 15.82 -18.52 2.53
N CYS A 138 14.59 -18.45 3.03
CA CYS A 138 13.41 -18.10 2.23
C CYS A 138 13.43 -16.64 1.71
N LEU A 139 14.06 -15.73 2.45
CA LEU A 139 14.18 -14.31 2.08
C LEU A 139 15.41 -14.03 1.22
N ALA A 140 16.40 -14.94 1.20
CA ALA A 140 17.63 -14.78 0.43
C ALA A 140 17.34 -14.67 -1.07
N ARG A 141 18.09 -13.80 -1.74
CA ARG A 141 18.07 -13.57 -3.19
C ARG A 141 19.50 -13.43 -3.69
N ASP A 142 19.64 -13.42 -5.02
CA ASP A 142 20.94 -13.17 -5.62
C ASP A 142 21.53 -11.85 -5.11
N GLY A 143 22.79 -11.92 -4.66
CA GLY A 143 23.50 -10.78 -4.06
C GLY A 143 23.07 -10.38 -2.64
N TRP A 144 22.10 -11.08 -2.00
CA TRP A 144 21.67 -10.76 -0.63
C TRP A 144 21.14 -11.97 0.14
N ALA A 145 21.64 -12.13 1.37
CA ALA A 145 21.14 -13.10 2.32
C ALA A 145 21.13 -12.47 3.73
N PRO A 146 19.96 -12.32 4.38
CA PRO A 146 19.93 -11.80 5.75
C PRO A 146 20.50 -12.80 6.74
N SER A 147 21.19 -12.30 7.78
CA SER A 147 21.56 -13.14 8.91
C SER A 147 20.31 -13.57 9.69
N PRO A 148 20.18 -14.84 10.13
CA PRO A 148 19.09 -15.28 11.00
C PRO A 148 18.92 -14.40 12.25
N GLU A 149 20.03 -13.82 12.74
CA GLU A 149 20.04 -12.96 13.92
C GLU A 149 19.41 -11.57 13.68
N GLN A 150 19.21 -11.16 12.43
CA GLN A 150 18.56 -9.90 12.09
C GLN A 150 17.03 -10.00 12.07
N LEU A 151 16.47 -11.21 12.11
CA LEU A 151 15.05 -11.45 11.95
C LEU A 151 14.25 -11.12 13.21
N VAL A 152 13.14 -10.42 13.01
CA VAL A 152 12.06 -10.18 13.96
C VAL A 152 10.74 -10.53 13.28
N PHE A 153 9.83 -11.18 13.99
CA PHE A 153 8.61 -11.73 13.43
C PHE A 153 7.37 -10.99 13.92
N THR A 154 6.40 -10.83 13.04
CA THR A 154 5.07 -10.26 13.31
C THR A 154 4.00 -11.13 12.67
N GLY A 155 2.72 -10.90 12.99
CA GLY A 155 1.63 -11.67 12.42
C GLY A 155 1.42 -11.47 10.91
N ASN A 156 1.83 -10.30 10.34
CA ASN A 156 1.71 -10.00 8.91
C ASN A 156 2.54 -8.77 8.52
N GLY A 157 2.64 -8.50 7.21
CA GLY A 157 3.42 -7.37 6.71
C GLY A 157 2.95 -5.98 7.19
N ARG A 158 1.63 -5.77 7.38
CA ARG A 158 1.12 -4.48 7.91
C ARG A 158 1.60 -4.25 9.35
N GLN A 159 1.63 -5.30 10.16
CA GLN A 159 2.17 -5.25 11.52
C GLN A 159 3.69 -5.04 11.50
N SER A 160 4.40 -5.62 10.53
CA SER A 160 5.84 -5.36 10.33
C SER A 160 6.10 -3.87 10.03
N ILE A 161 5.31 -3.27 9.14
CA ILE A 161 5.39 -1.83 8.84
C ILE A 161 5.13 -1.00 10.10
N ALA A 162 4.04 -1.30 10.83
CA ALA A 162 3.69 -0.57 12.04
C ALA A 162 4.77 -0.69 13.12
N ALA A 163 5.36 -1.88 13.29
CA ALA A 163 6.44 -2.11 14.23
C ALA A 163 7.71 -1.34 13.86
N ALA A 164 8.10 -1.36 12.56
CA ALA A 164 9.30 -0.67 12.09
C ALA A 164 9.15 0.86 12.20
N VAL A 165 8.01 1.39 11.75
CA VAL A 165 7.74 2.84 11.85
C VAL A 165 7.69 3.29 13.30
N GLY A 166 6.98 2.55 14.18
CA GLY A 166 6.88 2.89 15.60
C GLY A 166 8.19 2.73 16.39
N ALA A 167 9.10 1.86 15.91
CA ALA A 167 10.43 1.68 16.52
C ALA A 167 11.41 2.81 16.16
N ILE A 168 11.26 3.40 14.97
CA ILE A 168 12.24 4.33 14.41
C ILE A 168 11.76 5.78 14.51
N VAL A 169 10.47 6.02 14.26
CA VAL A 169 9.93 7.37 14.20
C VAL A 169 9.22 7.68 15.51
N PRO A 170 9.70 8.65 16.30
CA PRO A 170 9.05 9.02 17.57
C PRO A 170 7.68 9.67 17.30
N THR A 171 6.79 9.62 18.29
CA THR A 171 5.53 10.38 18.26
C THR A 171 5.80 11.87 18.03
N GLY A 172 5.07 12.49 17.11
CA GLY A 172 5.33 13.84 16.62
C GLY A 172 6.44 13.93 15.57
N GLY A 173 7.16 12.82 15.32
CA GLY A 173 8.23 12.75 14.32
C GLY A 173 7.71 12.73 12.87
N ARG A 174 8.64 12.81 11.91
CA ARG A 174 8.36 12.91 10.48
C ARG A 174 8.96 11.72 9.73
N CYS A 175 8.14 11.08 8.91
CA CYS A 175 8.55 9.98 8.03
C CYS A 175 8.35 10.40 6.56
N GLY A 176 9.42 10.40 5.77
CA GLY A 176 9.32 10.59 4.33
C GLY A 176 8.65 9.38 3.68
N VAL A 177 7.74 9.61 2.75
CA VAL A 177 7.07 8.53 1.98
C VAL A 177 6.97 8.93 0.52
N GLU A 178 6.86 7.96 -0.35
CA GLU A 178 6.55 8.18 -1.77
C GLU A 178 5.29 9.05 -1.91
N SER A 179 5.27 10.00 -2.88
CA SER A 179 4.11 10.87 -3.09
C SER A 179 2.83 10.08 -3.43
N LEU A 180 2.98 8.92 -4.10
CA LEU A 180 1.98 7.88 -4.22
C LEU A 180 2.50 6.64 -3.47
N THR A 181 1.92 6.34 -2.33
CA THR A 181 2.44 5.33 -1.40
C THR A 181 1.38 4.29 -1.03
N TYR A 182 1.81 3.20 -0.41
CA TYR A 182 0.92 2.16 0.10
C TYR A 182 -0.08 2.75 1.12
N PRO A 183 -1.40 2.60 0.89
CA PRO A 183 -2.41 3.35 1.65
C PRO A 183 -2.40 3.11 3.15
N PHE A 184 -2.05 1.90 3.59
CA PHE A 184 -2.10 1.55 5.02
C PHE A 184 -1.09 2.31 5.88
N ILE A 185 0.02 2.79 5.29
CA ILE A 185 1.00 3.61 6.04
C ILE A 185 0.34 4.89 6.60
N LYS A 186 -0.67 5.44 5.91
CA LYS A 186 -1.41 6.63 6.36
C LYS A 186 -2.14 6.38 7.67
N GLY A 187 -2.87 5.27 7.77
CA GLY A 187 -3.56 4.86 9.00
C GLY A 187 -2.59 4.52 10.14
N ILE A 188 -1.47 3.87 9.82
CA ILE A 188 -0.41 3.57 10.78
C ILE A 188 0.18 4.87 11.34
N ALA A 189 0.51 5.84 10.48
CA ALA A 189 1.07 7.12 10.90
C ALA A 189 0.11 7.91 11.79
N VAL A 190 -1.17 7.98 11.43
CA VAL A 190 -2.20 8.62 12.27
C VAL A 190 -2.27 7.97 13.65
N ARG A 191 -2.31 6.64 13.71
CA ARG A 191 -2.36 5.88 14.97
C ARG A 191 -1.14 6.12 15.85
N LEU A 192 0.05 6.25 15.25
CA LEU A 192 1.31 6.47 15.96
C LEU A 192 1.61 7.95 16.23
N GLY A 193 0.77 8.87 15.77
CA GLY A 193 0.99 10.31 15.92
C GLY A 193 2.18 10.82 15.09
N ILE A 194 2.43 10.25 13.91
CA ILE A 194 3.56 10.53 13.03
C ILE A 194 3.08 11.35 11.83
N THR A 195 3.88 12.32 11.39
CA THR A 195 3.62 13.10 10.19
C THR A 195 4.28 12.44 8.98
N LEU A 196 3.48 12.09 7.95
CA LEU A 196 4.01 11.67 6.66
C LEU A 196 4.39 12.88 5.81
N VAL A 197 5.56 12.81 5.19
CA VAL A 197 6.11 13.86 4.31
C VAL A 197 6.22 13.29 2.90
N PRO A 198 5.42 13.77 1.93
CA PRO A 198 5.48 13.28 0.57
C PRO A 198 6.81 13.66 -0.08
N LEU A 199 7.49 12.68 -0.62
CA LEU A 199 8.72 12.83 -1.39
C LEU A 199 8.39 12.79 -2.88
N ALA A 200 8.90 13.75 -3.63
CA ALA A 200 8.70 13.78 -5.07
C ALA A 200 9.33 12.54 -5.72
N MET A 201 8.64 12.03 -6.73
CA MET A 201 9.01 10.84 -7.52
C MET A 201 9.14 11.21 -8.99
N ASP A 202 9.88 10.38 -9.71
CA ASP A 202 9.91 10.30 -11.15
C ASP A 202 9.84 8.83 -11.61
N GLU A 203 10.15 8.52 -12.85
CA GLU A 203 10.15 7.15 -13.39
C GLU A 203 11.12 6.21 -12.67
N GLY A 204 12.15 6.74 -12.00
CA GLY A 204 13.10 5.99 -11.18
C GLY A 204 12.70 5.83 -9.71
N GLY A 205 11.53 6.30 -9.29
CA GLY A 205 11.06 6.29 -7.90
C GLY A 205 11.35 7.57 -7.13
N VAL A 206 11.51 7.47 -5.82
CA VAL A 206 11.80 8.61 -4.97
C VAL A 206 13.07 9.32 -5.44
N ARG A 207 12.98 10.63 -5.60
CA ARG A 207 14.10 11.49 -5.98
C ARG A 207 14.99 11.77 -4.76
N PRO A 208 16.31 11.54 -4.85
CA PRO A 208 17.25 11.81 -3.73
C PRO A 208 17.27 13.28 -3.29
N ASP A 209 17.15 14.22 -4.24
CA ASP A 209 17.06 15.66 -3.94
C ASP A 209 15.79 16.04 -3.17
N ALA A 210 14.68 15.31 -3.38
CA ALA A 210 13.45 15.50 -2.62
C ALA A 210 13.62 15.09 -1.15
N VAL A 211 14.39 14.03 -0.87
CA VAL A 211 14.75 13.64 0.50
C VAL A 211 15.59 14.71 1.18
N LEU A 212 16.63 15.22 0.49
CA LEU A 212 17.47 16.31 0.98
C LEU A 212 16.66 17.56 1.28
N LYS A 213 15.76 17.94 0.36
CA LYS A 213 14.89 19.11 0.53
C LYS A 213 13.98 18.96 1.75
N ALA A 214 13.24 17.84 1.83
CA ALA A 214 12.31 17.56 2.92
C ALA A 214 13.01 17.54 4.30
N HIS A 215 14.23 16.97 4.38
CA HIS A 215 15.01 16.91 5.61
C HIS A 215 15.55 18.30 6.01
N ARG A 216 15.94 19.16 5.04
CA ARG A 216 16.37 20.54 5.32
C ARG A 216 15.23 21.42 5.83
N GLU A 217 14.01 21.22 5.33
CA GLU A 217 12.84 21.97 5.79
C GLU A 217 12.50 21.63 7.23
N ALA A 218 12.51 20.36 7.60
CA ALA A 218 12.47 19.85 8.97
C ALA A 218 12.93 18.38 8.98
N ASN A 219 13.66 17.98 10.02
CA ASN A 219 14.28 16.66 10.11
C ASN A 219 13.30 15.53 9.85
N LEU A 220 13.67 14.61 8.97
CA LEU A 220 13.04 13.32 8.81
C LEU A 220 13.69 12.33 9.78
N SER A 221 12.89 11.50 10.45
CA SER A 221 13.38 10.42 11.31
C SER A 221 13.68 9.14 10.51
N ALA A 222 12.99 8.94 9.40
CA ALA A 222 13.15 7.83 8.48
C ALA A 222 12.50 8.15 7.13
N ILE A 223 12.75 7.29 6.13
CA ILE A 223 11.91 7.20 4.94
C ILE A 223 11.30 5.78 4.84
N TYR A 224 10.03 5.69 4.37
CA TYR A 224 9.36 4.43 4.03
C TYR A 224 9.10 4.42 2.52
N ILE A 225 9.59 3.39 1.84
CA ILE A 225 9.53 3.27 0.38
C ILE A 225 9.36 1.82 -0.07
N GLN A 226 8.86 1.63 -1.30
CA GLN A 226 8.76 0.36 -2.00
C GLN A 226 9.64 0.38 -3.26
N PRO A 227 10.94 0.08 -3.17
CA PRO A 227 11.85 0.21 -4.30
C PRO A 227 11.70 -0.89 -5.37
N ALA A 228 11.07 -2.02 -5.04
CA ALA A 228 10.77 -3.11 -5.96
C ALA A 228 9.26 -3.26 -6.11
N ILE A 229 8.77 -3.18 -7.35
CA ILE A 229 7.33 -3.33 -7.68
C ILE A 229 6.46 -2.41 -6.83
N GLN A 230 6.74 -1.13 -6.92
CA GLN A 230 6.09 -0.08 -6.16
C GLN A 230 4.56 -0.10 -6.33
N ASN A 231 3.83 -0.03 -5.26
CA ASN A 231 2.37 0.07 -5.27
C ASN A 231 1.95 1.54 -5.02
N PRO A 232 1.37 2.23 -6.03
CA PRO A 232 0.57 1.64 -7.10
C PRO A 232 1.19 1.56 -8.50
N LEU A 233 2.41 2.07 -8.72
CA LEU A 233 2.94 2.34 -10.07
C LEU A 233 3.57 1.10 -10.75
N GLY A 234 3.84 0.03 -10.01
CA GLY A 234 4.48 -1.18 -10.54
C GLY A 234 5.96 -1.04 -10.85
N MET A 235 6.55 0.12 -10.70
CA MET A 235 7.94 0.40 -11.04
C MET A 235 8.94 -0.27 -10.09
N THR A 236 10.13 -0.56 -10.58
CA THR A 236 11.28 -0.98 -9.79
C THR A 236 12.42 0.04 -9.93
N MET A 237 12.98 0.45 -8.81
CA MET A 237 14.09 1.39 -8.76
C MET A 237 15.36 0.75 -9.33
N ASN A 238 15.98 1.37 -10.33
CA ASN A 238 17.21 0.86 -10.93
C ASN A 238 18.44 1.04 -10.02
N ALA A 239 19.54 0.35 -10.34
CA ALA A 239 20.76 0.33 -9.52
C ALA A 239 21.31 1.73 -9.24
N ALA A 240 21.41 2.61 -10.26
CA ALA A 240 21.93 3.96 -10.11
C ALA A 240 21.09 4.79 -9.11
N ARG A 241 19.76 4.73 -9.21
CA ARG A 241 18.88 5.43 -8.29
C ARG A 241 18.98 4.88 -6.86
N ARG A 242 19.15 3.56 -6.69
CA ARG A 242 19.36 2.92 -5.39
C ARG A 242 20.62 3.46 -4.71
N GLU A 243 21.75 3.52 -5.44
CA GLU A 243 23.01 4.07 -4.93
C GLU A 243 22.89 5.56 -4.60
N ASP A 244 22.25 6.37 -5.48
CA ASP A 244 22.06 7.80 -5.24
C ASP A 244 21.21 8.07 -3.99
N LEU A 245 20.15 7.30 -3.80
CA LEU A 245 19.29 7.42 -2.64
C LEU A 245 20.03 7.02 -1.35
N LEU A 246 20.74 5.89 -1.39
CA LEU A 246 21.52 5.42 -0.23
C LEU A 246 22.60 6.41 0.18
N ARG A 247 23.34 7.01 -0.77
CA ARG A 247 24.31 8.07 -0.46
C ARG A 247 23.67 9.23 0.30
N VAL A 248 22.43 9.59 -0.05
CA VAL A 248 21.71 10.67 0.62
C VAL A 248 21.29 10.26 2.04
N VAL A 249 20.66 9.10 2.21
CA VAL A 249 20.16 8.69 3.53
C VAL A 249 21.31 8.39 4.51
N GLU A 250 22.41 7.83 4.02
CA GLU A 250 23.65 7.62 4.81
C GLU A 250 24.26 8.95 5.26
N LYS A 251 24.38 9.94 4.36
CA LYS A 251 24.85 11.28 4.69
C LYS A 251 23.98 11.98 5.73
N LEU A 252 22.67 11.73 5.71
CA LEU A 252 21.71 12.29 6.66
C LEU A 252 21.62 11.47 7.97
N GLY A 253 22.17 10.26 8.00
CA GLY A 253 22.09 9.36 9.14
C GLY A 253 20.68 8.86 9.42
N ILE A 254 19.78 8.84 8.43
CA ILE A 254 18.39 8.39 8.58
C ILE A 254 18.19 6.99 8.01
N PRO A 255 17.44 6.11 8.69
CA PRO A 255 17.16 4.78 8.18
C PRO A 255 16.10 4.78 7.07
N VAL A 256 16.21 3.76 6.20
CA VAL A 256 15.21 3.40 5.19
C VAL A 256 14.39 2.23 5.73
N ILE A 257 13.07 2.35 5.72
CA ILE A 257 12.13 1.26 5.90
C ILE A 257 11.69 0.82 4.50
N GLU A 258 12.25 -0.29 4.04
CA GLU A 258 12.00 -0.84 2.72
C GLU A 258 10.88 -1.88 2.79
N ASP A 259 9.74 -1.59 2.19
CA ASP A 259 8.64 -2.54 2.05
C ASP A 259 8.87 -3.40 0.80
N ASN A 260 9.25 -4.64 1.01
CA ASN A 260 9.68 -5.58 -0.02
C ASN A 260 8.69 -6.74 -0.21
N VAL A 261 7.43 -6.58 0.18
CA VAL A 261 6.42 -7.66 0.12
C VAL A 261 6.14 -8.17 -1.30
N TYR A 262 6.40 -7.38 -2.32
CA TYR A 262 6.33 -7.77 -3.73
C TYR A 262 7.69 -8.14 -4.34
N GLY A 263 8.76 -7.98 -3.60
CA GLY A 263 10.09 -8.23 -4.11
C GLY A 263 10.33 -9.66 -4.60
N PHE A 264 9.51 -10.65 -4.18
CA PHE A 264 9.58 -12.01 -4.72
C PHE A 264 9.19 -12.10 -6.21
N LEU A 265 8.54 -11.09 -6.77
CA LEU A 265 8.20 -10.98 -8.19
C LEU A 265 9.34 -10.36 -9.03
N ASP A 266 10.34 -9.79 -8.38
CA ASP A 266 11.51 -9.15 -9.00
C ASP A 266 12.79 -9.91 -8.62
N ASP A 267 13.82 -9.78 -9.45
CA ASP A 267 15.12 -10.41 -9.23
C ASP A 267 16.09 -9.47 -8.48
N GLU A 268 15.79 -8.17 -8.44
CA GLU A 268 16.60 -7.17 -7.76
C GLU A 268 16.68 -7.40 -6.24
N PRO A 269 17.89 -7.38 -5.64
CA PRO A 269 18.04 -7.51 -4.21
C PRO A 269 17.50 -6.27 -3.48
N PRO A 270 17.17 -6.35 -2.17
CA PRO A 270 16.76 -5.19 -1.41
C PRO A 270 17.90 -4.18 -1.23
N LEU A 271 17.58 -2.93 -0.88
CA LEU A 271 18.56 -1.87 -0.57
C LEU A 271 19.50 -2.27 0.56
N ALA A 272 19.06 -3.15 1.46
CA ALA A 272 19.88 -3.71 2.53
C ALA A 272 21.09 -4.51 2.02
N ALA A 273 21.10 -4.94 0.75
CA ALA A 273 22.27 -5.56 0.12
C ALA A 273 23.43 -4.55 -0.04
N LEU A 274 23.11 -3.30 -0.29
CA LEU A 274 24.08 -2.21 -0.48
C LEU A 274 24.37 -1.45 0.81
N SER A 275 23.37 -1.30 1.69
CA SER A 275 23.50 -0.53 2.95
C SER A 275 22.82 -1.27 4.12
N PRO A 276 23.42 -2.37 4.64
CA PRO A 276 22.79 -3.23 5.66
C PRO A 276 22.60 -2.52 7.01
N ASP A 277 23.37 -1.49 7.31
CA ASP A 277 23.27 -0.76 8.58
C ASP A 277 22.24 0.38 8.57
N HIS A 278 21.72 0.74 7.40
CA HIS A 278 20.73 1.83 7.25
C HIS A 278 19.34 1.34 6.77
N CYS A 279 19.23 0.09 6.30
CA CYS A 279 17.99 -0.43 5.74
C CYS A 279 17.34 -1.45 6.65
N VAL A 280 16.05 -1.26 6.92
CA VAL A 280 15.15 -2.23 7.56
C VAL A 280 14.26 -2.79 6.48
N VAL A 281 14.34 -4.09 6.20
CA VAL A 281 13.54 -4.74 5.17
C VAL A 281 12.28 -5.34 5.79
N ILE A 282 11.14 -5.00 5.21
CA ILE A 282 9.83 -5.58 5.53
C ILE A 282 9.47 -6.60 4.45
N ASP A 283 9.07 -7.78 4.85
CA ASP A 283 8.51 -8.80 3.95
C ASP A 283 7.40 -9.59 4.65
N SER A 284 6.65 -10.41 3.92
CA SER A 284 5.65 -11.30 4.51
C SER A 284 5.25 -12.44 3.57
N LEU A 285 4.65 -13.48 4.14
CA LEU A 285 4.04 -14.56 3.38
C LEU A 285 2.67 -14.20 2.78
N SER A 286 2.10 -13.04 3.10
CA SER A 286 0.76 -12.64 2.64
C SER A 286 0.59 -12.64 1.13
N LYS A 287 1.66 -12.31 0.38
CA LYS A 287 1.63 -12.30 -1.09
C LYS A 287 2.20 -13.60 -1.68
N LYS A 288 3.17 -14.20 -1.02
CA LYS A 288 3.80 -15.46 -1.44
C LYS A 288 2.87 -16.67 -1.19
N VAL A 289 2.15 -16.69 -0.06
CA VAL A 289 1.22 -17.76 0.32
C VAL A 289 -0.21 -17.25 0.25
N ALA A 290 -0.76 -16.71 1.32
CA ALA A 290 -2.12 -16.19 1.37
C ALA A 290 -2.28 -15.21 2.54
N PRO A 291 -3.25 -14.25 2.47
CA PRO A 291 -3.49 -13.32 3.56
C PRO A 291 -3.99 -13.98 4.85
N GLY A 292 -4.72 -15.11 4.74
CA GLY A 292 -5.22 -15.88 5.90
C GLY A 292 -4.18 -16.81 6.52
N LEU A 293 -3.09 -17.11 5.81
CA LEU A 293 -1.98 -17.95 6.30
C LEU A 293 -0.67 -17.20 6.06
N THR A 294 -0.30 -16.32 6.99
CA THR A 294 0.79 -15.37 6.80
C THR A 294 1.68 -15.25 8.03
N LEU A 295 2.89 -14.80 7.79
CA LEU A 295 3.87 -14.37 8.77
C LEU A 295 4.55 -13.12 8.23
N GLY A 296 4.77 -12.13 9.09
CA GLY A 296 5.52 -10.91 8.76
C GLY A 296 6.96 -11.01 9.21
N PHE A 297 7.85 -10.46 8.42
CA PHE A 297 9.29 -10.41 8.66
C PHE A 297 9.77 -8.96 8.73
N VAL A 298 10.62 -8.68 9.71
CA VAL A 298 11.44 -7.46 9.77
C VAL A 298 12.90 -7.92 9.82
N VAL A 299 13.66 -7.61 8.78
CA VAL A 299 15.12 -7.78 8.79
C VAL A 299 15.73 -6.46 9.22
N ALA A 300 16.23 -6.40 10.45
CA ALA A 300 16.70 -5.18 11.06
C ALA A 300 18.23 -5.15 11.21
N PRO A 301 18.88 -3.99 11.01
CA PRO A 301 20.25 -3.79 11.45
C PRO A 301 20.43 -4.17 12.92
N ARG A 302 21.59 -4.72 13.29
CA ARG A 302 21.84 -5.17 14.68
C ARG A 302 21.50 -4.11 15.72
N LYS A 303 21.85 -2.85 15.47
CA LYS A 303 21.60 -1.71 16.37
C LYS A 303 20.11 -1.42 16.60
N LEU A 304 19.21 -1.80 15.66
CA LEU A 304 17.79 -1.53 15.74
C LEU A 304 16.96 -2.74 16.19
N ARG A 305 17.56 -3.94 16.23
CA ARG A 305 16.83 -5.19 16.46
C ARG A 305 16.05 -5.21 17.78
N GLU A 306 16.69 -4.83 18.89
CA GLU A 306 16.03 -4.81 20.20
C GLU A 306 14.87 -3.80 20.25
N THR A 307 15.04 -2.63 19.63
CA THR A 307 13.97 -1.62 19.51
C THR A 307 12.81 -2.15 18.66
N MET A 308 13.09 -2.89 17.57
CA MET A 308 12.06 -3.55 16.76
C MET A 308 11.30 -4.59 17.59
N MET A 309 12.00 -5.46 18.33
CA MET A 309 11.38 -6.46 19.18
C MET A 309 10.52 -5.82 20.27
N ALA A 310 10.97 -4.74 20.88
CA ALA A 310 10.20 -3.98 21.87
C ALA A 310 8.92 -3.39 21.24
N SER A 311 9.02 -2.82 20.04
CA SER A 311 7.87 -2.28 19.30
C SER A 311 6.86 -3.37 18.95
N VAL A 312 7.31 -4.55 18.50
CA VAL A 312 6.42 -5.68 18.22
C VAL A 312 5.67 -6.12 19.48
N ARG A 313 6.36 -6.25 20.61
CA ARG A 313 5.74 -6.66 21.88
C ARG A 313 4.74 -5.64 22.40
N SER A 314 5.12 -4.36 22.45
CA SER A 314 4.26 -3.28 22.94
C SER A 314 3.04 -3.02 22.07
N GLY A 315 3.15 -3.25 20.75
CA GLY A 315 2.05 -3.14 19.80
C GLY A 315 1.10 -4.34 19.78
N GLY A 316 1.44 -5.45 20.47
CA GLY A 316 0.66 -6.69 20.41
C GLY A 316 0.72 -7.36 19.02
N TRP A 317 1.82 -7.18 18.28
CA TRP A 317 1.96 -7.63 16.89
C TRP A 317 2.72 -8.94 16.73
N THR A 318 2.99 -9.66 17.81
CA THR A 318 3.61 -10.99 17.77
C THR A 318 2.68 -11.99 17.07
N ALA A 319 3.23 -12.78 16.17
CA ALA A 319 2.49 -13.86 15.51
C ALA A 319 2.11 -14.96 16.51
N SER A 320 1.06 -15.74 16.22
CA SER A 320 0.71 -16.92 16.99
C SER A 320 1.71 -18.06 16.81
N GLY A 321 1.82 -18.97 17.79
CA GLY A 321 2.67 -20.16 17.66
C GLY A 321 2.26 -21.04 16.47
N PHE A 322 0.97 -21.14 16.18
CA PHE A 322 0.48 -21.88 15.02
C PHE A 322 0.95 -21.24 13.70
N ALA A 323 0.92 -19.90 13.58
CA ALA A 323 1.45 -19.23 12.41
C ALA A 323 2.94 -19.49 12.22
N PHE A 324 3.73 -19.58 13.31
CA PHE A 324 5.14 -19.93 13.25
C PHE A 324 5.34 -21.37 12.75
N ALA A 325 4.62 -22.34 13.31
CA ALA A 325 4.74 -23.74 12.92
C ALA A 325 4.34 -23.94 11.45
N ALA A 326 3.23 -23.37 11.03
CA ALA A 326 2.77 -23.44 9.65
C ALA A 326 3.76 -22.79 8.67
N ALA A 327 4.23 -21.57 8.98
CA ALA A 327 5.18 -20.85 8.13
C ALA A 327 6.53 -21.59 8.05
N GLN A 328 7.05 -22.09 9.18
CA GLN A 328 8.29 -22.87 9.20
C GLN A 328 8.18 -24.10 8.29
N ARG A 329 7.08 -24.83 8.36
CA ARG A 329 6.86 -26.02 7.55
C ARG A 329 6.78 -25.69 6.06
N LEU A 330 5.93 -24.74 5.68
CA LEU A 330 5.78 -24.28 4.29
C LEU A 330 7.09 -23.77 3.67
N MET A 331 7.95 -23.14 4.47
CA MET A 331 9.28 -22.70 4.01
C MET A 331 10.27 -23.87 3.93
N SER A 332 10.24 -24.79 4.90
CA SER A 332 11.22 -25.89 4.99
C SER A 332 11.02 -26.95 3.90
N ASP A 333 9.79 -27.22 3.48
CA ASP A 333 9.47 -28.23 2.46
C ASP A 333 9.44 -27.67 1.03
N GLY A 334 9.75 -26.37 0.85
CA GLY A 334 9.80 -25.74 -0.45
C GLY A 334 8.47 -25.23 -0.98
N THR A 335 7.35 -25.40 -0.27
CA THR A 335 6.01 -24.96 -0.72
C THR A 335 5.97 -23.45 -0.97
N VAL A 336 6.61 -22.62 -0.11
CA VAL A 336 6.67 -21.16 -0.34
C VAL A 336 7.42 -20.82 -1.63
N ALA A 337 8.53 -21.52 -1.91
CA ALA A 337 9.31 -21.27 -3.12
C ALA A 337 8.53 -21.66 -4.37
N GLU A 338 7.83 -22.79 -4.36
CA GLU A 338 6.99 -23.23 -5.48
C GLU A 338 5.80 -22.29 -5.70
N LEU A 339 5.10 -21.87 -4.65
CA LEU A 339 4.02 -20.88 -4.75
C LEU A 339 4.53 -19.55 -5.32
N ALA A 340 5.69 -19.07 -4.87
CA ALA A 340 6.30 -17.84 -5.38
C ALA A 340 6.63 -17.97 -6.88
N ARG A 341 7.18 -19.13 -7.31
CA ARG A 341 7.47 -19.41 -8.72
C ARG A 341 6.21 -19.41 -9.57
N LEU A 342 5.16 -20.11 -9.14
CA LEU A 342 3.88 -20.17 -9.85
C LEU A 342 3.21 -18.79 -9.94
N LYS A 343 3.26 -18.00 -8.87
CA LYS A 343 2.72 -16.63 -8.86
C LYS A 343 3.49 -15.67 -9.77
N ARG A 344 4.79 -15.84 -9.95
CA ARG A 344 5.54 -15.09 -10.96
C ARG A 344 5.00 -15.36 -12.37
N LEU A 345 4.73 -16.61 -12.71
CA LEU A 345 4.17 -16.99 -14.01
C LEU A 345 2.75 -16.44 -14.20
N ASP A 346 1.91 -16.57 -13.19
CA ASP A 346 0.55 -16.04 -13.18
C ASP A 346 0.52 -14.51 -13.34
N ALA A 347 1.41 -13.78 -12.66
CA ALA A 347 1.52 -12.33 -12.79
C ALA A 347 1.84 -11.90 -14.23
N VAL A 348 2.80 -12.58 -14.89
CA VAL A 348 3.15 -12.31 -16.28
C VAL A 348 1.97 -12.57 -17.23
N ALA A 349 1.24 -13.68 -17.02
CA ALA A 349 0.08 -14.01 -17.85
C ALA A 349 -1.03 -12.96 -17.71
N ARG A 350 -1.33 -12.51 -16.49
CA ARG A 350 -2.32 -11.47 -16.19
C ARG A 350 -1.93 -10.12 -16.77
N GLN A 351 -0.65 -9.75 -16.68
CA GLN A 351 -0.14 -8.52 -17.29
C GLN A 351 -0.26 -8.52 -18.80
N LYS A 352 0.04 -9.66 -19.45
CA LYS A 352 -0.14 -9.81 -20.88
C LYS A 352 -1.59 -9.61 -21.29
N LEU A 353 -2.52 -10.29 -20.61
CA LEU A 353 -3.95 -10.13 -20.82
C LEU A 353 -4.39 -8.66 -20.64
N ALA A 354 -3.94 -8.00 -19.58
CA ALA A 354 -4.28 -6.60 -19.32
C ALA A 354 -3.71 -5.66 -20.41
N ALA A 355 -2.48 -5.87 -20.86
CA ALA A 355 -1.87 -5.09 -21.93
C ALA A 355 -2.64 -5.26 -23.25
N ASP A 356 -3.08 -6.48 -23.58
CA ASP A 356 -3.87 -6.76 -24.78
C ASP A 356 -5.25 -6.07 -24.72
N ARG A 357 -5.95 -6.13 -23.58
CA ARG A 357 -7.31 -5.57 -23.40
C ARG A 357 -7.35 -4.06 -23.23
N LEU A 358 -6.27 -3.46 -22.76
CA LEU A 358 -6.16 -2.03 -22.48
C LEU A 358 -5.11 -1.33 -23.37
N SER A 359 -4.79 -1.92 -24.54
CA SER A 359 -3.74 -1.43 -25.46
C SER A 359 -3.97 -0.01 -25.98
N GLU A 360 -5.21 0.47 -26.00
CA GLU A 360 -5.58 1.83 -26.42
C GLU A 360 -5.40 2.88 -25.32
N PHE A 361 -5.13 2.47 -24.07
CA PHE A 361 -5.07 3.34 -22.91
C PHE A 361 -3.65 3.49 -22.37
N ASN A 362 -3.42 4.58 -21.65
CA ASN A 362 -2.12 4.85 -21.02
C ASN A 362 -1.99 4.06 -19.71
N ILE A 363 -1.37 2.87 -19.80
CA ILE A 363 -1.08 2.01 -18.65
C ILE A 363 0.40 2.05 -18.31
N GLN A 364 0.71 2.06 -17.00
CA GLN A 364 2.06 1.92 -16.45
C GLN A 364 2.14 0.64 -15.62
N THR A 365 3.12 -0.21 -15.93
CA THR A 365 3.43 -1.46 -15.24
C THR A 365 4.82 -1.94 -15.63
N ASN A 366 5.39 -2.94 -14.92
CA ASN A 366 6.65 -3.58 -15.30
C ASN A 366 6.47 -4.97 -15.96
N GLY A 367 5.23 -5.40 -16.18
CA GLY A 367 4.92 -6.69 -16.78
C GLY A 367 5.10 -7.93 -15.87
N LYS A 368 5.60 -7.77 -14.64
CA LYS A 368 5.86 -8.85 -13.69
C LYS A 368 5.00 -8.76 -12.41
N CYS A 369 4.16 -7.73 -12.27
CA CYS A 369 3.42 -7.47 -11.04
C CYS A 369 1.93 -7.76 -11.16
N PHE A 370 1.22 -7.81 -10.03
CA PHE A 370 -0.22 -8.06 -9.97
C PHE A 370 -1.06 -6.78 -10.00
N HIS A 371 -0.51 -5.66 -10.44
CA HIS A 371 -1.27 -4.41 -10.58
C HIS A 371 -0.72 -3.56 -11.72
N LEU A 372 -1.54 -2.67 -12.18
CA LEU A 372 -1.15 -1.64 -13.14
C LEU A 372 -1.78 -0.31 -12.75
N TRP A 373 -1.18 0.76 -13.23
CA TRP A 373 -1.65 2.11 -13.10
C TRP A 373 -2.22 2.57 -14.43
N LEU A 374 -3.49 2.97 -14.44
CA LEU A 374 -4.19 3.44 -15.62
C LEU A 374 -4.42 4.95 -15.47
N THR A 375 -3.72 5.73 -16.31
CA THR A 375 -3.97 7.17 -16.45
C THR A 375 -5.23 7.37 -17.29
N LEU A 376 -6.19 8.12 -16.76
CA LEU A 376 -7.50 8.26 -17.38
C LEU A 376 -7.50 9.28 -18.53
N PRO A 377 -8.29 9.02 -19.59
CA PRO A 377 -8.60 10.01 -20.61
C PRO A 377 -9.19 11.28 -19.98
N ALA A 378 -9.03 12.42 -20.65
CA ALA A 378 -9.45 13.73 -20.12
C ALA A 378 -10.95 13.85 -19.84
N HIS A 379 -11.78 13.05 -20.51
CA HIS A 379 -13.23 13.04 -20.33
C HIS A 379 -13.70 12.17 -19.15
N TRP A 380 -12.80 11.42 -18.48
CA TRP A 380 -13.12 10.65 -17.30
C TRP A 380 -12.48 11.24 -16.03
N ARG A 381 -13.20 11.19 -14.93
CA ARG A 381 -12.68 11.43 -13.58
C ARG A 381 -12.54 10.13 -12.83
N SER A 382 -11.49 10.00 -12.00
CA SER A 382 -11.21 8.77 -11.28
C SER A 382 -12.38 8.29 -10.41
N GLN A 383 -13.06 9.21 -9.72
CA GLN A 383 -14.23 8.87 -8.89
C GLN A 383 -15.46 8.48 -9.75
N ALA A 384 -15.68 9.15 -10.87
CA ALA A 384 -16.78 8.82 -11.79
C ALA A 384 -16.57 7.45 -12.44
N LEU A 385 -15.33 7.14 -12.86
CA LEU A 385 -15.01 5.83 -13.39
C LEU A 385 -15.22 4.72 -12.35
N VAL A 386 -14.76 4.94 -11.10
CA VAL A 386 -14.99 3.99 -10.00
C VAL A 386 -16.48 3.75 -9.78
N ALA A 387 -17.32 4.81 -9.83
CA ALA A 387 -18.76 4.68 -9.70
C ALA A 387 -19.40 3.96 -10.90
N ALA A 388 -18.95 4.25 -12.14
CA ALA A 388 -19.43 3.58 -13.35
C ALA A 388 -19.07 2.07 -13.36
N ALA A 389 -17.85 1.73 -12.97
CA ALA A 389 -17.40 0.34 -12.84
C ALA A 389 -18.17 -0.42 -11.75
N ALA A 390 -18.43 0.23 -10.61
CA ALA A 390 -19.20 -0.37 -9.51
C ALA A 390 -20.64 -0.74 -9.91
N ARG A 391 -21.29 0.02 -10.84
CA ARG A 391 -22.58 -0.35 -11.41
C ARG A 391 -22.54 -1.60 -12.30
N ARG A 392 -21.37 -2.06 -12.67
CA ARG A 392 -21.11 -3.30 -13.42
C ARG A 392 -20.42 -4.36 -12.56
N ASP A 393 -20.55 -4.25 -11.23
CA ASP A 393 -19.95 -5.16 -10.24
C ASP A 393 -18.42 -5.29 -10.35
N ILE A 394 -17.73 -4.21 -10.76
CA ILE A 394 -16.27 -4.12 -10.82
C ILE A 394 -15.78 -3.14 -9.76
N ALA A 395 -14.94 -3.60 -8.84
CA ALA A 395 -14.29 -2.75 -7.84
C ALA A 395 -12.94 -2.23 -8.35
N LEU A 396 -12.72 -0.90 -8.24
CA LEU A 396 -11.48 -0.22 -8.64
C LEU A 396 -10.95 0.66 -7.49
N THR A 397 -9.64 0.90 -7.49
CA THR A 397 -9.02 1.81 -6.51
C THR A 397 -8.65 3.15 -7.16
N PRO A 398 -9.25 4.28 -6.75
CA PRO A 398 -8.89 5.58 -7.27
C PRO A 398 -7.52 6.03 -6.79
N SER A 399 -6.84 6.88 -7.56
CA SER A 399 -5.51 7.44 -7.26
C SER A 399 -5.43 8.15 -5.90
N THR A 400 -6.53 8.78 -5.47
CA THR A 400 -6.63 9.49 -4.18
C THR A 400 -6.36 8.60 -2.97
N THR A 401 -6.59 7.28 -3.11
CA THR A 401 -6.27 6.29 -2.08
C THR A 401 -4.77 6.21 -1.81
N PHE A 402 -3.93 6.41 -2.83
CA PHE A 402 -2.47 6.29 -2.74
C PHE A 402 -1.76 7.62 -2.44
N ALA A 403 -2.37 8.76 -2.76
CA ALA A 403 -1.75 10.05 -2.54
C ALA A 403 -1.41 10.29 -1.05
N ALA A 404 -0.14 10.60 -0.78
CA ALA A 404 0.34 10.89 0.56
C ALA A 404 -0.16 12.26 1.06
N SER A 405 -0.39 13.21 0.13
CA SER A 405 -1.01 14.50 0.41
C SER A 405 -2.39 14.60 -0.21
N PRO A 406 -3.40 15.05 0.54
CA PRO A 406 -4.69 15.40 -0.03
C PRO A 406 -4.56 16.45 -1.14
N GLY A 407 -5.34 16.31 -2.22
CA GLY A 407 -5.37 17.29 -3.31
C GLY A 407 -4.26 17.17 -4.36
N HIS A 408 -3.39 16.18 -4.26
CA HIS A 408 -2.27 15.96 -5.20
C HIS A 408 -2.34 14.60 -5.92
N ALA A 409 -3.53 14.03 -6.03
CA ALA A 409 -3.74 12.79 -6.76
C ALA A 409 -3.82 13.03 -8.27
N PRO A 410 -3.08 12.30 -9.11
CA PRO A 410 -3.26 12.34 -10.57
C PRO A 410 -4.61 11.73 -10.95
N ASN A 411 -5.11 12.09 -12.15
CA ASN A 411 -6.37 11.52 -12.67
C ASN A 411 -6.13 10.09 -13.19
N ALA A 412 -6.18 9.12 -12.29
CA ALA A 412 -5.84 7.74 -12.58
C ALA A 412 -6.54 6.77 -11.62
N VAL A 413 -6.51 5.49 -11.94
CA VAL A 413 -6.92 4.39 -11.07
C VAL A 413 -5.84 3.30 -11.05
N ARG A 414 -5.75 2.55 -9.95
CA ARG A 414 -4.97 1.33 -9.90
C ARG A 414 -5.90 0.14 -10.11
N LEU A 415 -5.53 -0.78 -11.02
CA LEU A 415 -6.16 -2.08 -11.20
C LEU A 415 -5.31 -3.15 -10.52
N ALA A 416 -5.90 -3.90 -9.58
CA ALA A 416 -5.32 -5.10 -9.02
C ALA A 416 -5.77 -6.29 -9.88
N LEU A 417 -4.84 -7.07 -10.38
CA LEU A 417 -5.11 -8.16 -11.32
C LEU A 417 -5.19 -9.52 -10.64
N ALA A 418 -4.92 -9.59 -9.33
CA ALA A 418 -4.63 -10.84 -8.63
C ALA A 418 -5.87 -11.62 -8.17
N ALA A 419 -6.95 -10.94 -7.80
CA ALA A 419 -8.10 -11.57 -7.13
C ALA A 419 -9.01 -12.36 -8.08
N PRO A 420 -9.40 -11.86 -9.26
CA PRO A 420 -10.32 -12.58 -10.15
C PRO A 420 -9.63 -13.78 -10.82
N THR A 421 -10.40 -14.77 -11.23
CA THR A 421 -9.96 -15.82 -12.15
C THR A 421 -9.53 -15.20 -13.50
N MET A 422 -8.82 -15.94 -14.35
CA MET A 422 -8.39 -15.40 -15.65
C MET A 422 -9.58 -15.02 -16.53
N ASP A 423 -10.66 -15.81 -16.52
CA ASP A 423 -11.87 -15.53 -17.29
C ASP A 423 -12.63 -14.31 -16.76
N GLU A 424 -12.75 -14.18 -15.45
CA GLU A 424 -13.34 -12.99 -14.82
C GLU A 424 -12.48 -11.74 -15.07
N LEU A 425 -11.17 -11.86 -15.03
CA LEU A 425 -10.25 -10.78 -15.34
C LEU A 425 -10.43 -10.31 -16.80
N ASP A 426 -10.50 -11.25 -17.73
CA ASP A 426 -10.73 -10.95 -19.14
C ASP A 426 -12.04 -10.21 -19.36
N ALA A 427 -13.13 -10.75 -18.83
CA ALA A 427 -14.45 -10.12 -18.91
C ALA A 427 -14.49 -8.73 -18.25
N GLY A 428 -13.83 -8.58 -17.09
CA GLY A 428 -13.75 -7.31 -16.37
C GLY A 428 -12.98 -6.24 -17.13
N LEU A 429 -11.84 -6.62 -17.72
CA LEU A 429 -11.01 -5.70 -18.52
C LEU A 429 -11.70 -5.28 -19.82
N LEU A 430 -12.42 -6.19 -20.49
CA LEU A 430 -13.25 -5.87 -21.66
C LEU A 430 -14.37 -4.89 -21.30
N THR A 431 -15.08 -5.14 -20.18
CA THR A 431 -16.13 -4.24 -19.69
C THR A 431 -15.55 -2.87 -19.35
N LEU A 432 -14.40 -2.82 -18.68
CA LEU A 432 -13.72 -1.57 -18.33
C LEU A 432 -13.27 -0.80 -19.57
N SER A 433 -12.72 -1.47 -20.59
CA SER A 433 -12.37 -0.86 -21.87
C SER A 433 -13.62 -0.22 -22.54
N GLY A 434 -14.76 -0.92 -22.53
CA GLY A 434 -16.02 -0.36 -23.03
C GLY A 434 -16.50 0.89 -22.28
N ILE A 435 -16.35 0.89 -20.93
CA ILE A 435 -16.66 2.07 -20.10
C ILE A 435 -15.73 3.24 -20.45
N LEU A 436 -14.42 2.99 -20.56
CA LEU A 436 -13.43 4.03 -20.86
C LEU A 436 -13.62 4.67 -22.24
N ASN A 437 -14.13 3.93 -23.22
CA ASN A 437 -14.43 4.42 -24.57
C ASN A 437 -15.76 5.21 -24.65
N SER A 438 -16.63 5.12 -23.64
CA SER A 438 -17.84 5.92 -23.53
C SER A 438 -17.56 7.25 -22.82
N ARG A 439 -18.53 8.17 -22.78
CA ARG A 439 -18.41 9.44 -22.06
C ARG A 439 -18.96 9.31 -20.64
N GLU A 440 -18.42 10.08 -19.70
CA GLU A 440 -18.92 10.17 -18.32
C GLU A 440 -20.42 10.51 -18.28
N GLU A 441 -20.88 11.36 -19.22
CA GLU A 441 -22.28 11.80 -19.36
C GLU A 441 -23.25 10.63 -19.67
N ASP A 442 -22.79 9.60 -20.38
CA ASP A 442 -23.61 8.42 -20.73
C ASP A 442 -24.00 7.60 -19.49
N PHE A 443 -23.26 7.76 -18.38
CA PHE A 443 -23.50 7.10 -17.10
C PHE A 443 -24.16 7.99 -16.05
N ALA A 444 -24.30 9.31 -16.31
CA ALA A 444 -24.95 10.24 -15.38
C ALA A 444 -26.49 10.21 -15.50
N THR A 445 -27.04 9.66 -16.57
CA THR A 445 -28.48 9.76 -16.94
C THR A 445 -29.31 8.51 -16.68
N THR A 446 -28.77 7.49 -15.99
CA THR A 446 -29.55 6.28 -15.66
C THR A 446 -29.83 6.26 -14.14
N GLU A 447 -30.82 7.05 -13.70
CA GLU A 447 -31.59 6.86 -12.46
C GLU A 447 -32.92 6.20 -12.76
#